data_d8ba4b5dd6d5c57436eb8313a47ab21e
#
_entry.id   d8ba4b5dd6d5c57436eb8313a47ab21e
#
_cell.length_a   1.000
_cell.length_b   1.000
_cell.length_c   1.000
_cell.angle_alpha   90.00
_cell.angle_beta   90.00
_cell.angle_gamma   90.00
#
_symmetry.space_group_name_H-M   'P 1'
#
loop_
_entity.id
_entity.type
_entity.pdbx_description
1 polymer ?
#
loop_
_entity_poly.entity_id
_entity_poly.type
_entity_poly.pdbx_seq_one_letter_code
_entity_poly.pdbx_strand_id
1 'polypeptide(L)' 'MSDPVNYFETKLKGLCLAELQAYKKRLDESITQKILETAPNEQIAPLILYRGILEHEMKTRMNQK' A
#
# COMPACT_ATOMS: atom_id res chain seq x y z
N MET A 1 6.23 -5.32 -21.04
CA MET A 1 5.71 -4.24 -20.19
C MET A 1 5.57 -4.71 -18.75
N SER A 2 5.96 -3.89 -17.81
CA SER A 2 5.88 -4.31 -16.42
C SER A 2 4.48 -4.11 -15.88
N ASP A 3 4.05 -5.08 -15.09
CA ASP A 3 2.81 -5.03 -14.35
C ASP A 3 2.92 -3.94 -13.27
N PRO A 4 1.94 -3.02 -13.17
CA PRO A 4 1.97 -1.99 -12.12
C PRO A 4 2.11 -2.57 -10.71
N VAL A 5 1.47 -3.72 -10.44
CA VAL A 5 1.58 -4.38 -9.14
C VAL A 5 3.01 -4.87 -8.91
N ASN A 6 3.62 -5.47 -9.93
CA ASN A 6 4.99 -5.95 -9.83
C ASN A 6 5.97 -4.79 -9.60
N TYR A 7 5.76 -3.67 -10.30
CA TYR A 7 6.58 -2.48 -10.11
C TYR A 7 6.47 -1.97 -8.67
N PHE A 8 5.25 -1.93 -8.15
CA PHE A 8 5.00 -1.47 -6.79
C PHE A 8 5.69 -2.38 -5.76
N GLU A 9 5.55 -3.71 -5.93
CA GLU A 9 6.19 -4.67 -5.04
C GLU A 9 7.71 -4.52 -5.04
N THR A 10 8.30 -4.33 -6.22
CA THR A 10 9.73 -4.14 -6.35
C THR A 10 10.18 -2.87 -5.62
N LYS A 11 9.40 -1.81 -5.75
CA LYS A 11 9.70 -0.55 -5.08
C LYS A 11 9.64 -0.71 -3.57
N LEU A 12 8.66 -1.46 -3.07
CA LEU A 12 8.53 -1.69 -1.63
C LEU A 12 9.74 -2.43 -1.05
N LYS A 13 10.32 -3.34 -1.81
CA LYS A 13 11.48 -4.10 -1.34
C LYS A 13 12.70 -3.21 -1.12
N GLY A 14 12.73 -2.06 -1.75
CA GLY A 14 13.82 -1.09 -1.56
C GLY A 14 13.62 -0.16 -0.37
N LEU A 15 12.48 -0.23 0.29
CA LEU A 15 12.16 0.66 1.41
C LEU A 15 12.42 -0.06 2.74
N CYS A 16 12.84 0.70 3.75
CA CYS A 16 12.99 0.14 5.09
C CYS A 16 11.61 0.05 5.78
N LEU A 17 11.55 -0.69 6.87
CA LEU A 17 10.30 -0.90 7.59
C LEU A 17 9.65 0.42 8.03
N ALA A 18 10.45 1.36 8.51
CA ALA A 18 9.92 2.67 8.94
C ALA A 18 9.27 3.40 7.76
N GLU A 19 9.88 3.32 6.58
CA GLU A 19 9.32 3.94 5.39
C GLU A 19 8.02 3.26 4.97
N LEU A 20 7.96 1.94 5.10
CA LEU A 20 6.74 1.18 4.80
C LEU A 20 5.62 1.57 5.75
N GLN A 21 5.92 1.73 7.02
CA GLN A 21 4.92 2.14 8.01
C GLN A 21 4.38 3.53 7.70
N ALA A 22 5.26 4.46 7.33
CA ALA A 22 4.84 5.81 6.96
C ALA A 22 3.97 5.80 5.71
N TYR A 23 4.33 4.97 4.74
CA TYR A 23 3.56 4.83 3.51
C TYR A 23 2.17 4.26 3.80
N LYS A 24 2.11 3.23 4.66
CA LYS A 24 0.83 2.62 5.04
C LYS A 24 -0.09 3.65 5.68
N LYS A 25 0.47 4.47 6.56
CA LYS A 25 -0.31 5.52 7.22
C LYS A 25 -0.91 6.49 6.21
N ARG A 26 -0.11 6.89 5.22
CA ARG A 26 -0.59 7.77 4.16
C ARG A 26 -1.70 7.13 3.33
N LEU A 27 -1.54 5.84 3.01
CA LEU A 27 -2.57 5.13 2.27
C LEU A 27 -3.87 5.03 3.07
N ASP A 28 -3.76 4.72 4.36
CA ASP A 28 -4.93 4.64 5.23
C ASP A 28 -5.66 5.99 5.29
N GLU A 29 -4.91 7.07 5.42
CA GLU A 29 -5.48 8.41 5.43
C GLU A 29 -6.16 8.75 4.10
N SER A 30 -5.52 8.39 2.98
CA SER A 30 -6.08 8.62 1.65
C SER A 30 -7.37 7.83 1.45
N ILE A 31 -7.40 6.57 1.88
CA ILE A 31 -8.58 5.73 1.76
C ILE A 31 -9.73 6.31 2.58
N THR A 32 -9.45 6.69 3.83
CA THR A 32 -10.45 7.30 4.70
C THR A 32 -10.98 8.60 4.10
N GLN A 33 -10.12 9.43 3.58
CA GLN A 33 -10.50 10.68 2.94
C GLN A 33 -11.44 10.42 1.76
N LYS A 34 -11.09 9.45 0.90
CA LYS A 34 -11.90 9.12 -0.25
C LYS A 34 -13.28 8.62 0.16
N ILE A 35 -13.35 7.82 1.23
CA ILE A 35 -14.62 7.32 1.73
C ILE A 35 -15.49 8.46 2.25
N LEU A 36 -14.88 9.40 2.98
CA LEU A 36 -15.59 10.55 3.51
C LEU A 36 -16.10 11.47 2.40
N GLU A 37 -15.37 11.55 1.28
CA GLU A 37 -15.77 12.34 0.13
C GLU A 37 -16.80 11.62 -0.75
N THR A 38 -17.19 10.41 -0.37
CA THR A 38 -18.06 9.55 -1.17
C THR A 38 -17.53 9.32 -2.59
N ALA A 39 -16.22 9.14 -2.69
CA ALA A 39 -15.58 8.87 -3.96
C ALA A 39 -16.03 7.52 -4.52
N PRO A 40 -16.07 7.37 -5.87
CA PRO A 40 -16.48 6.10 -6.47
C PRO A 40 -15.49 4.99 -6.15
N ASN A 41 -16.01 3.75 -6.13
CA ASN A 41 -15.18 2.59 -5.83
C ASN A 41 -13.98 2.46 -6.73
N GLU A 42 -14.08 2.97 -7.97
CA GLU A 42 -12.98 2.94 -8.92
C GLU A 42 -11.75 3.68 -8.42
N GLN A 43 -11.94 4.70 -7.59
CA GLN A 43 -10.84 5.47 -7.00
C GLN A 43 -10.35 4.84 -5.70
N ILE A 44 -11.20 4.10 -5.01
CA ILE A 44 -10.86 3.50 -3.73
C ILE A 44 -10.20 2.14 -3.88
N ALA A 45 -10.70 1.32 -4.82
CA ALA A 45 -10.22 -0.05 -5.00
C ALA A 45 -8.70 -0.16 -5.22
N PRO A 46 -8.07 0.68 -6.08
CA PRO A 46 -6.62 0.60 -6.25
C PRO A 46 -5.85 0.89 -4.96
N LEU A 47 -6.35 1.82 -4.16
CA LEU A 47 -5.71 2.16 -2.89
C LEU A 47 -5.77 1.00 -1.90
N ILE A 48 -6.91 0.32 -1.85
CA ILE A 48 -7.07 -0.85 -0.99
C ILE A 48 -6.14 -1.97 -1.44
N LEU A 49 -6.01 -2.16 -2.74
CA LEU A 49 -5.09 -3.16 -3.29
C LEU A 49 -3.65 -2.86 -2.89
N TYR A 50 -3.21 -1.63 -3.06
CA TYR A 50 -1.86 -1.24 -2.69
C TYR A 50 -1.63 -1.37 -1.19
N ARG A 51 -2.62 -1.03 -0.38
CA ARG A 51 -2.51 -1.19 1.07
C ARG A 51 -2.33 -2.67 1.43
N GLY A 52 -3.08 -3.57 0.78
CA GLY A 52 -2.94 -5.01 1.02
C GLY A 52 -1.55 -5.53 0.68
N ILE A 53 -1.01 -5.09 -0.46
CA ILE A 53 0.34 -5.47 -0.88
C ILE A 53 1.37 -4.96 0.13
N LEU A 54 1.21 -3.73 0.56
CA LEU A 54 2.11 -3.11 1.54
C LEU A 54 2.07 -3.84 2.87
N GLU A 55 0.89 -4.17 3.35
CA GLU A 55 0.73 -4.91 4.61
C GLU A 55 1.37 -6.29 4.52
N HIS A 56 1.24 -6.95 3.38
CA HIS A 56 1.85 -8.25 3.16
C HIS A 56 3.38 -8.16 3.23
N GLU A 57 3.96 -7.14 2.61
CA GLU A 57 5.41 -6.93 2.64
C GLU A 57 5.89 -6.66 4.07
N MET A 58 5.15 -5.83 4.81
CA MET A 58 5.50 -5.55 6.19
C MET A 58 5.44 -6.80 7.05
N LYS A 59 4.39 -7.60 6.87
CA LYS A 59 4.23 -8.84 7.62
C LYS A 59 5.35 -9.82 7.32
N THR A 60 5.73 -9.93 6.05
CA THR A 60 6.82 -10.81 5.63
C THR A 60 8.12 -10.41 6.32
N ARG A 61 8.41 -9.13 6.38
CA ARG A 61 9.63 -8.65 7.03
C ARG A 61 9.61 -8.88 8.53
N MET A 62 8.45 -8.69 9.15
CA MET A 62 8.33 -8.91 10.60
C MET A 62 8.50 -10.37 10.97
N ASN A 63 8.20 -11.28 10.07
CA ASN A 63 8.34 -12.71 10.29
C ASN A 63 9.72 -13.24 9.92
N GLN A 64 10.53 -12.45 9.25
CA GLN A 64 11.91 -12.81 8.92
C GLN A 64 12.81 -12.58 10.13
N LYS A 65 13.63 -13.54 10.41
CA LYS A 65 14.63 -13.44 11.47
C LYS A 65 16.03 -13.60 10.90
#